data_5d8e044eb58bd29d7dac0406e144e055
#
_entry.id   5d8e044eb58bd29d7dac0406e144e055
#
_cell.length_a   1.000
_cell.length_b   1.000
_cell.length_c   1.000
_cell.angle_alpha   90.00
_cell.angle_beta   90.00
_cell.angle_gamma   90.00
#
_symmetry.space_group_name_H-M   'P 1'
#
loop_
_entity.id
_entity.type
_entity.pdbx_description
1 polymer ?
#
loop_
_entity_poly.entity_id
_entity_poly.type
_entity_poly.pdbx_seq_one_letter_code
_entity_poly.pdbx_strand_id
1 'polypeptide(L)'
;AVAMPYLIMDGMNEKGLAVSVLKLDGKPTHQRTGKPQITTTAALRLMLDKAANVDEALALLEKYDMNSSMETANFHFLLSDADGKNVVLEYTIDDMTVIDTNYVANHYLAPKMHGLGHAYDRFAVLDSAVKFKKSIFTPFEAMSLLSLVSQPETEEATSMTQWSVVYNLHDLTAQVAI
;
A
#
# COMPACT_ATOMS: atom_id res chain seq x y z
N ALA A 1 -10.12 -10.32 -16.73
CA ALA A 1 -10.18 -11.54 -15.92
C ALA A 1 -8.94 -12.43 -16.08
N VAL A 2 -8.36 -12.55 -17.29
CA VAL A 2 -7.19 -13.43 -17.55
C VAL A 2 -5.91 -12.93 -16.88
N ALA A 3 -5.76 -11.63 -16.65
CA ALA A 3 -4.56 -11.04 -16.02
C ALA A 3 -4.58 -11.09 -14.47
N MET A 4 -5.72 -11.36 -13.84
CA MET A 4 -5.91 -11.27 -12.40
C MET A 4 -4.90 -12.08 -11.55
N PRO A 5 -4.49 -13.29 -11.93
CA PRO A 5 -3.47 -14.02 -11.17
C PRO A 5 -2.08 -13.37 -11.15
N TYR A 6 -1.84 -12.43 -12.07
CA TYR A 6 -0.55 -11.75 -12.22
C TYR A 6 -0.57 -10.28 -11.75
N LEU A 7 -1.76 -9.73 -11.49
CA LEU A 7 -1.95 -8.37 -11.01
C LEU A 7 -2.20 -8.41 -9.50
N ILE A 8 -1.15 -8.22 -8.74
CA ILE A 8 -1.18 -8.21 -7.29
C ILE A 8 -1.57 -6.81 -6.82
N MET A 9 -2.50 -6.70 -5.87
CA MET A 9 -2.87 -5.44 -5.19
C MET A 9 -2.28 -5.39 -3.78
N ASP A 10 -2.11 -6.54 -3.16
CA ASP A 10 -1.41 -6.75 -1.89
C ASP A 10 -0.85 -8.18 -1.85
N GLY A 11 0.07 -8.43 -0.94
CA GLY A 11 0.64 -9.75 -0.74
C GLY A 11 1.76 -9.76 0.30
N MET A 12 2.11 -10.97 0.72
CA MET A 12 3.23 -11.25 1.60
C MET A 12 4.11 -12.33 0.95
N ASN A 13 5.42 -12.20 1.09
CA ASN A 13 6.35 -13.24 0.63
C ASN A 13 6.83 -14.14 1.79
N GLU A 14 7.59 -15.18 1.46
CA GLU A 14 8.12 -16.15 2.42
C GLU A 14 9.17 -15.59 3.39
N LYS A 15 9.59 -14.35 3.22
CA LYS A 15 10.49 -13.63 4.16
C LYS A 15 9.74 -12.75 5.14
N GLY A 16 8.42 -12.65 5.00
CA GLY A 16 7.59 -11.77 5.82
C GLY A 16 7.60 -10.32 5.39
N LEU A 17 7.99 -10.01 4.15
CA LEU A 17 7.73 -8.72 3.56
C LEU A 17 6.30 -8.70 3.01
N ALA A 18 5.49 -7.76 3.48
CA ALA A 18 4.17 -7.47 2.94
C ALA A 18 4.15 -6.13 2.22
N VAL A 19 3.43 -6.08 1.11
CA VAL A 19 3.26 -4.89 0.29
C VAL A 19 1.80 -4.75 -0.11
N SER A 20 1.24 -3.54 0.04
CA SER A 20 -0.08 -3.18 -0.46
C SER A 20 0.02 -1.94 -1.34
N VAL A 21 -0.85 -1.85 -2.35
CA VAL A 21 -0.96 -0.65 -3.19
C VAL A 21 -2.33 -0.01 -3.01
N LEU A 22 -2.34 1.33 -2.85
CA LEU A 22 -3.56 2.10 -2.74
C LEU A 22 -3.60 3.16 -3.85
N LYS A 23 -4.77 3.31 -4.46
CA LYS A 23 -5.02 4.32 -5.47
C LYS A 23 -5.06 5.70 -4.83
N LEU A 24 -4.44 6.66 -5.51
CA LEU A 24 -4.46 8.09 -5.17
C LEU A 24 -5.13 8.88 -6.31
N ASP A 25 -5.95 9.85 -5.93
CA ASP A 25 -6.46 10.83 -6.88
C ASP A 25 -5.35 11.82 -7.23
N GLY A 26 -5.07 11.98 -8.51
CA GLY A 26 -4.04 12.89 -8.95
C GLY A 26 -3.47 12.52 -10.32
N LYS A 27 -2.49 13.30 -10.75
CA LYS A 27 -1.80 13.02 -12.00
C LYS A 27 -0.96 11.74 -11.84
N PRO A 28 -0.98 10.83 -12.82
CA PRO A 28 -0.17 9.64 -12.79
C PRO A 28 1.32 9.98 -12.73
N THR A 29 2.07 9.19 -11.99
CA THR A 29 3.53 9.29 -11.94
C THR A 29 4.14 8.79 -13.24
N HIS A 30 5.05 9.58 -13.81
CA HIS A 30 5.84 9.28 -15.00
C HIS A 30 7.25 9.79 -14.82
N GLN A 31 8.07 9.10 -14.02
CA GLN A 31 9.46 9.49 -13.80
C GLN A 31 10.30 9.31 -15.08
N ARG A 32 11.26 10.20 -15.28
CA ARG A 32 12.16 10.25 -16.43
C ARG A 32 13.56 10.70 -16.01
N THR A 33 14.15 10.01 -15.03
CA THR A 33 15.49 10.32 -14.52
C THR A 33 16.59 9.62 -15.29
N GLY A 34 16.23 8.75 -16.26
CA GLY A 34 17.16 7.98 -17.07
C GLY A 34 17.37 6.55 -16.58
N LYS A 35 16.65 6.13 -15.54
CA LYS A 35 16.67 4.75 -15.06
C LYS A 35 15.74 3.86 -15.89
N PRO A 36 15.88 2.53 -15.83
CA PRO A 36 14.90 1.61 -16.41
C PRO A 36 13.50 1.88 -15.87
N GLN A 37 12.52 1.77 -16.74
CA GLN A 37 11.11 2.04 -16.39
C GLN A 37 10.47 0.83 -15.70
N ILE A 38 9.67 1.07 -14.66
CA ILE A 38 8.85 0.05 -14.01
C ILE A 38 7.44 0.59 -13.79
N THR A 39 6.43 -0.25 -13.95
CA THR A 39 5.04 0.12 -13.60
C THR A 39 4.70 -0.24 -12.16
N THR A 40 3.69 0.40 -11.57
CA THR A 40 3.26 0.12 -10.19
C THR A 40 2.92 -1.35 -9.96
N THR A 41 2.26 -2.01 -10.91
CA THR A 41 1.94 -3.45 -10.80
C THR A 41 3.17 -4.34 -10.89
N ALA A 42 4.14 -4.00 -11.76
CA ALA A 42 5.39 -4.74 -11.85
C ALA A 42 6.28 -4.52 -10.61
N ALA A 43 6.23 -3.33 -10.01
CA ALA A 43 6.96 -3.01 -8.79
C ALA A 43 6.51 -3.86 -7.60
N LEU A 44 5.19 -4.07 -7.42
CA LEU A 44 4.66 -4.97 -6.40
C LEU A 44 5.26 -6.38 -6.54
N ARG A 45 5.19 -6.93 -7.74
CA ARG A 45 5.72 -8.26 -8.01
C ARG A 45 7.22 -8.33 -7.78
N LEU A 46 7.96 -7.31 -8.24
CA LEU A 46 9.41 -7.24 -8.09
C LEU A 46 9.82 -7.23 -6.61
N MET A 47 9.15 -6.42 -5.77
CA MET A 47 9.42 -6.38 -4.33
C MET A 47 9.17 -7.73 -3.67
N LEU A 48 8.02 -8.35 -3.92
CA LEU A 48 7.67 -9.65 -3.32
C LEU A 48 8.59 -10.79 -3.79
N ASP A 49 9.11 -10.74 -5.02
CA ASP A 49 9.99 -11.78 -5.57
C ASP A 49 11.46 -11.62 -5.15
N LYS A 50 11.92 -10.39 -4.81
CA LYS A 50 13.34 -10.07 -4.73
C LYS A 50 13.80 -9.42 -3.43
N ALA A 51 12.90 -8.94 -2.59
CA ALA A 51 13.25 -8.27 -1.34
C ALA A 51 12.81 -9.11 -0.14
N ALA A 52 13.66 -9.19 0.89
CA ALA A 52 13.36 -9.88 2.13
C ALA A 52 12.72 -8.95 3.18
N ASN A 53 12.95 -7.65 3.09
CA ASN A 53 12.50 -6.64 4.05
C ASN A 53 12.27 -5.29 3.37
N VAL A 54 11.81 -4.32 4.14
CA VAL A 54 11.50 -2.96 3.65
C VAL A 54 12.73 -2.27 3.06
N ASP A 55 13.90 -2.38 3.70
CA ASP A 55 15.12 -1.71 3.21
C ASP A 55 15.57 -2.25 1.85
N GLU A 56 15.51 -3.56 1.67
CA GLU A 56 15.82 -4.18 0.38
C GLU A 56 14.81 -3.79 -0.70
N ALA A 57 13.52 -3.69 -0.35
CA ALA A 57 12.48 -3.26 -1.27
C ALA A 57 12.70 -1.82 -1.74
N LEU A 58 13.03 -0.90 -0.82
CA LEU A 58 13.35 0.49 -1.14
C LEU A 58 14.59 0.59 -2.04
N ALA A 59 15.69 -0.07 -1.67
CA ALA A 59 16.93 -0.08 -2.45
C ALA A 59 16.75 -0.71 -3.85
N LEU A 60 15.81 -1.64 -3.97
CA LEU A 60 15.46 -2.24 -5.26
C LEU A 60 14.72 -1.22 -6.15
N LEU A 61 13.71 -0.53 -5.60
CA LEU A 61 12.92 0.44 -6.35
C LEU A 61 13.68 1.71 -6.74
N GLU A 62 14.68 2.12 -5.96
CA GLU A 62 15.58 3.24 -6.30
C GLU A 62 16.30 3.06 -7.64
N LYS A 63 16.38 1.84 -8.15
CA LYS A 63 17.03 1.53 -9.44
C LYS A 63 16.16 1.80 -10.66
N TYR A 64 14.90 2.16 -10.44
CA TYR A 64 13.90 2.31 -11.50
C TYR A 64 13.23 3.67 -11.50
N ASP A 65 12.75 4.08 -12.66
CA ASP A 65 11.81 5.18 -12.84
C ASP A 65 10.38 4.63 -12.77
N MET A 66 9.62 5.07 -11.76
CA MET A 66 8.26 4.62 -11.55
C MET A 66 7.28 5.24 -12.53
N ASN A 67 6.39 4.40 -13.06
CA ASN A 67 5.28 4.81 -13.88
C ASN A 67 3.98 4.24 -13.34
N SER A 68 2.96 5.08 -13.25
CA SER A 68 1.63 4.62 -12.90
C SER A 68 1.13 3.59 -13.91
N SER A 69 0.54 2.50 -13.42
CA SER A 69 -0.10 1.49 -14.27
C SER A 69 -1.45 1.93 -14.83
N MET A 70 -1.95 3.10 -14.40
CA MET A 70 -3.19 3.71 -14.89
C MET A 70 -2.92 5.15 -15.36
N GLU A 71 -3.53 5.54 -16.47
CA GLU A 71 -3.37 6.89 -17.03
C GLU A 71 -4.11 7.98 -16.24
N THR A 72 -5.04 7.59 -15.38
CA THR A 72 -5.93 8.52 -14.66
C THR A 72 -5.72 8.53 -13.16
N ALA A 73 -4.77 7.76 -12.63
CA ALA A 73 -4.56 7.65 -11.20
C ALA A 73 -3.08 7.50 -10.85
N ASN A 74 -2.72 7.97 -9.67
CA ASN A 74 -1.46 7.65 -9.02
C ASN A 74 -1.66 6.55 -7.96
N PHE A 75 -0.57 6.11 -7.37
CA PHE A 75 -0.57 5.07 -6.37
C PHE A 75 0.52 5.34 -5.32
N HIS A 76 0.28 4.86 -4.11
CA HIS A 76 1.32 4.69 -3.10
C HIS A 76 1.34 3.24 -2.61
N PHE A 77 2.45 2.87 -1.97
CA PHE A 77 2.64 1.54 -1.42
C PHE A 77 2.78 1.63 0.09
N LEU A 78 2.12 0.73 0.80
CA LEU A 78 2.42 0.45 2.21
C LEU A 78 3.28 -0.82 2.25
N LEU A 79 4.46 -0.71 2.85
CA LEU A 79 5.40 -1.81 3.04
C LEU A 79 5.54 -2.09 4.53
N SER A 80 5.54 -3.38 4.88
CA SER A 80 5.77 -3.84 6.26
C SER A 80 6.61 -5.10 6.24
N ASP A 81 7.51 -5.27 7.22
CA ASP A 81 8.31 -6.48 7.34
C ASP A 81 8.22 -7.13 8.73
N ALA A 82 8.76 -8.35 8.84
CA ALA A 82 8.75 -9.12 10.07
C ALA A 82 9.60 -8.50 11.20
N ASP A 83 10.53 -7.59 10.86
CA ASP A 83 11.33 -6.85 11.84
C ASP A 83 10.56 -5.65 12.43
N GLY A 84 9.33 -5.40 11.94
CA GLY A 84 8.43 -4.37 12.42
C GLY A 84 8.62 -3.01 11.76
N LYS A 85 9.41 -2.92 10.69
CA LYS A 85 9.53 -1.69 9.91
C LYS A 85 8.31 -1.50 9.02
N ASN A 86 7.75 -0.27 9.05
CA ASN A 86 6.56 0.08 8.26
C ASN A 86 6.80 1.43 7.58
N VAL A 87 6.57 1.50 6.29
CA VAL A 87 6.69 2.76 5.54
C VAL A 87 5.60 2.88 4.48
N VAL A 88 5.22 4.10 4.19
CA VAL A 88 4.47 4.45 2.98
C VAL A 88 5.43 5.06 1.97
N LEU A 89 5.36 4.57 0.76
CA LEU A 89 6.17 5.03 -0.35
C LEU A 89 5.29 5.77 -1.35
N GLU A 90 5.55 7.06 -1.54
CA GLU A 90 4.86 7.94 -2.48
C GLU A 90 5.79 8.42 -3.57
N TYR A 91 5.26 8.47 -4.79
CA TYR A 91 5.99 8.97 -5.95
C TYR A 91 5.41 10.28 -6.43
N THR A 92 6.29 11.22 -6.68
CA THR A 92 6.02 12.44 -7.47
C THR A 92 6.72 12.32 -8.83
N ILE A 93 6.65 13.36 -9.66
CA ILE A 93 7.31 13.35 -10.97
C ILE A 93 8.82 13.13 -10.83
N ASP A 94 9.44 13.73 -9.82
CA ASP A 94 10.90 13.75 -9.68
C ASP A 94 11.42 12.94 -8.49
N ASP A 95 10.58 12.69 -7.48
CA ASP A 95 11.00 12.16 -6.20
C ASP A 95 10.29 10.84 -5.85
N MET A 96 11.01 9.99 -5.09
CA MET A 96 10.49 8.91 -4.29
C MET A 96 10.53 9.34 -2.82
N THR A 97 9.38 9.46 -2.18
CA THR A 97 9.27 9.91 -0.78
C THR A 97 8.91 8.72 0.11
N VAL A 98 9.76 8.44 1.10
CA VAL A 98 9.54 7.41 2.12
C VAL A 98 9.01 8.07 3.38
N ILE A 99 7.89 7.59 3.89
CA ILE A 99 7.20 8.16 5.07
C ILE A 99 7.07 7.06 6.11
N ASP A 100 7.65 7.28 7.29
CA ASP A 100 7.58 6.36 8.42
C ASP A 100 6.17 6.42 9.03
N THR A 101 5.37 5.40 8.74
CA THR A 101 4.02 5.22 9.25
C THR A 101 3.55 3.78 9.03
N ASN A 102 2.66 3.31 9.90
CA ASN A 102 2.08 1.95 9.82
C ASN A 102 0.60 1.93 9.43
N TYR A 103 0.05 3.05 8.97
CA TYR A 103 -1.31 3.13 8.44
C TYR A 103 -1.42 4.22 7.38
N VAL A 104 -2.32 4.02 6.46
CA VAL A 104 -2.57 4.93 5.34
C VAL A 104 -3.97 4.69 4.76
N ALA A 105 -4.51 5.70 4.08
CA ALA A 105 -5.72 5.63 3.27
C ALA A 105 -5.47 6.28 1.91
N ASN A 106 -6.48 6.53 1.10
CA ASN A 106 -6.35 6.97 -0.29
C ASN A 106 -6.09 8.49 -0.44
N HIS A 107 -5.16 9.06 0.34
CA HIS A 107 -4.71 10.44 0.22
C HIS A 107 -3.19 10.53 0.42
N TYR A 108 -2.58 11.60 -0.10
CA TYR A 108 -1.15 11.81 0.03
C TYR A 108 -0.75 12.19 1.46
N LEU A 109 0.31 11.58 1.95
CA LEU A 109 0.96 11.91 3.22
C LEU A 109 2.14 12.86 3.02
N ALA A 110 2.77 12.85 1.85
CA ALA A 110 3.90 13.72 1.55
C ALA A 110 3.50 15.22 1.65
N PRO A 111 4.28 16.06 2.36
CA PRO A 111 3.91 17.47 2.61
C PRO A 111 3.64 18.28 1.35
N LYS A 112 4.39 18.03 0.26
CA LYS A 112 4.21 18.71 -1.04
C LYS A 112 2.86 18.39 -1.71
N MET A 113 2.22 17.30 -1.34
CA MET A 113 0.98 16.78 -1.92
C MET A 113 -0.18 16.81 -0.93
N HIS A 114 0.01 17.47 0.22
CA HIS A 114 -0.98 17.54 1.29
C HIS A 114 -2.32 18.12 0.78
N GLY A 115 -3.42 17.47 1.18
CA GLY A 115 -4.77 17.87 0.78
C GLY A 115 -5.28 17.23 -0.50
N LEU A 116 -4.46 16.45 -1.20
CA LEU A 116 -4.88 15.67 -2.36
C LEU A 116 -5.29 14.24 -1.96
N GLY A 117 -6.33 13.73 -2.61
CA GLY A 117 -6.89 12.40 -2.36
C GLY A 117 -8.21 12.45 -1.58
N HIS A 118 -8.62 11.30 -1.06
CA HIS A 118 -9.89 11.10 -0.35
C HIS A 118 -9.70 10.17 0.86
N ALA A 119 -10.82 9.75 1.49
CA ALA A 119 -10.81 8.81 2.62
C ALA A 119 -10.16 9.35 3.90
N TYR A 120 -10.27 10.65 4.14
CA TYR A 120 -9.79 11.27 5.38
C TYR A 120 -10.57 10.82 6.62
N ASP A 121 -11.85 10.50 6.47
CA ASP A 121 -12.72 9.92 7.49
C ASP A 121 -12.20 8.54 7.94
N ARG A 122 -11.90 7.66 6.99
CA ARG A 122 -11.30 6.34 7.27
C ARG A 122 -9.91 6.47 7.89
N PHE A 123 -9.12 7.41 7.40
CA PHE A 123 -7.81 7.70 7.99
C PHE A 123 -7.91 8.17 9.44
N ALA A 124 -8.88 9.02 9.78
CA ALA A 124 -9.09 9.48 11.15
C ALA A 124 -9.47 8.33 12.10
N VAL A 125 -10.24 7.35 11.63
CA VAL A 125 -10.54 6.12 12.38
C VAL A 125 -9.28 5.31 12.62
N LEU A 126 -8.46 5.09 11.59
CA LEU A 126 -7.18 4.37 11.70
C LEU A 126 -6.23 5.08 12.67
N ASP A 127 -6.03 6.39 12.52
CA ASP A 127 -5.18 7.22 13.37
C ASP A 127 -5.57 7.10 14.84
N SER A 128 -6.86 7.22 15.13
CA SER A 128 -7.39 7.11 16.49
C SER A 128 -7.18 5.71 17.09
N ALA A 129 -7.47 4.66 16.33
CA ALA A 129 -7.31 3.28 16.78
C ALA A 129 -5.83 2.92 17.01
N VAL A 130 -4.95 3.29 16.08
CA VAL A 130 -3.50 3.01 16.17
C VAL A 130 -2.89 3.73 17.38
N LYS A 131 -3.22 5.00 17.60
CA LYS A 131 -2.77 5.76 18.78
C LYS A 131 -3.28 5.16 20.09
N PHE A 132 -4.57 4.80 20.15
CA PHE A 132 -5.16 4.21 21.34
C PHE A 132 -4.53 2.85 21.69
N LYS A 133 -4.33 1.99 20.70
CA LYS A 133 -3.76 0.64 20.84
C LYS A 133 -2.24 0.62 20.85
N LYS A 134 -1.57 1.76 20.68
CA LYS A 134 -0.09 1.87 20.53
C LYS A 134 0.44 0.91 19.46
N SER A 135 -0.28 0.79 18.35
CA SER A 135 0.04 -0.10 17.21
C SER A 135 0.06 -1.59 17.52
N ILE A 136 -0.54 -2.04 18.63
CA ILE A 136 -0.60 -3.46 19.00
C ILE A 136 -2.03 -3.96 18.83
N PHE A 137 -2.23 -4.87 17.87
CA PHE A 137 -3.51 -5.47 17.55
C PHE A 137 -3.41 -6.99 17.53
N THR A 138 -4.40 -7.65 18.08
CA THR A 138 -4.63 -9.07 17.76
C THR A 138 -5.18 -9.19 16.35
N PRO A 139 -5.08 -10.35 15.67
CA PRO A 139 -5.67 -10.54 14.34
C PRO A 139 -7.16 -10.21 14.28
N PHE A 140 -7.91 -10.54 15.33
CA PHE A 140 -9.33 -10.21 15.43
C PHE A 140 -9.58 -8.70 15.52
N GLU A 141 -8.80 -7.97 16.31
CA GLU A 141 -8.92 -6.51 16.44
C GLU A 141 -8.51 -5.81 15.14
N ALA A 142 -7.47 -6.30 14.46
CA ALA A 142 -7.07 -5.80 13.16
C ALA A 142 -8.17 -6.00 12.11
N MET A 143 -8.78 -7.20 12.05
CA MET A 143 -9.90 -7.47 11.14
C MET A 143 -11.13 -6.61 11.48
N SER A 144 -11.42 -6.40 12.77
CA SER A 144 -12.51 -5.53 13.20
C SER A 144 -12.26 -4.07 12.81
N LEU A 145 -11.02 -3.58 12.92
CA LEU A 145 -10.65 -2.25 12.46
C LEU A 145 -10.79 -2.11 10.94
N LEU A 146 -10.36 -3.10 10.17
CA LEU A 146 -10.56 -3.12 8.71
C LEU A 146 -12.05 -3.07 8.33
N SER A 147 -12.91 -3.77 9.08
CA SER A 147 -14.37 -3.69 8.88
C SER A 147 -14.93 -2.28 9.12
N LEU A 148 -14.42 -1.57 10.15
CA LEU A 148 -14.84 -0.19 10.43
C LEU A 148 -14.44 0.82 9.35
N VAL A 149 -13.37 0.53 8.62
CA VAL A 149 -12.87 1.39 7.52
C VAL A 149 -13.18 0.84 6.14
N SER A 150 -14.01 -0.20 6.05
CA SER A 150 -14.48 -0.75 4.78
C SER A 150 -15.32 0.27 4.02
N GLN A 151 -15.23 0.23 2.70
CA GLN A 151 -16.09 1.03 1.84
C GLN A 151 -17.42 0.28 1.65
N PRO A 152 -18.56 0.92 1.97
CA PRO A 152 -19.87 0.28 1.79
C PRO A 152 -20.17 0.05 0.32
N GLU A 153 -21.13 -0.83 0.08
CA GLU A 153 -21.71 -1.02 -1.25
C GLU A 153 -22.30 0.29 -1.76
N THR A 154 -21.92 0.67 -2.97
CA THR A 154 -22.47 1.83 -3.68
C THR A 154 -23.01 1.37 -5.04
N GLU A 155 -23.76 2.24 -5.73
CA GLU A 155 -24.22 1.96 -7.10
C GLU A 155 -23.07 1.71 -8.07
N GLU A 156 -21.85 2.20 -7.74
CA GLU A 156 -20.61 1.89 -8.45
C GLU A 156 -19.92 0.70 -7.79
N ALA A 157 -20.22 -0.50 -8.26
CA ALA A 157 -19.67 -1.77 -7.73
C ALA A 157 -18.14 -1.86 -7.66
N THR A 158 -17.41 -0.93 -8.31
CA THR A 158 -15.95 -0.90 -8.31
C THR A 158 -15.33 -0.17 -7.11
N SER A 159 -16.13 0.50 -6.29
CA SER A 159 -15.64 1.32 -5.16
C SER A 159 -15.87 0.69 -3.78
N MET A 160 -16.57 -0.43 -3.69
CA MET A 160 -16.81 -1.12 -2.41
C MET A 160 -15.65 -2.05 -2.02
N THR A 161 -15.48 -2.27 -0.73
CA THR A 161 -14.53 -3.27 -0.21
C THR A 161 -15.02 -4.67 -0.56
N GLN A 162 -14.23 -5.41 -1.31
CA GLN A 162 -14.57 -6.78 -1.74
C GLN A 162 -14.08 -7.83 -0.71
N TRP A 163 -12.95 -7.58 -0.08
CA TRP A 163 -12.36 -8.41 0.97
C TRP A 163 -11.42 -7.58 1.84
N SER A 164 -11.11 -8.10 3.00
CA SER A 164 -10.08 -7.58 3.90
C SER A 164 -9.10 -8.69 4.24
N VAL A 165 -7.81 -8.36 4.36
CA VAL A 165 -6.76 -9.34 4.67
C VAL A 165 -5.95 -8.86 5.86
N VAL A 166 -5.66 -9.77 6.79
CA VAL A 166 -4.71 -9.58 7.88
C VAL A 166 -3.56 -10.57 7.70
N TYR A 167 -2.35 -10.06 7.52
CA TYR A 167 -1.12 -10.82 7.43
C TYR A 167 -0.42 -10.89 8.79
N ASN A 168 -0.03 -12.09 9.22
CA ASN A 168 0.95 -12.28 10.28
C ASN A 168 2.30 -12.54 9.64
N LEU A 169 3.17 -11.53 9.66
CA LEU A 169 4.44 -11.55 8.95
C LEU A 169 5.49 -12.47 9.60
N HIS A 170 5.30 -12.78 10.88
CA HIS A 170 6.16 -13.69 11.65
C HIS A 170 5.81 -15.15 11.38
N ASP A 171 4.51 -15.47 11.43
CA ASP A 171 4.02 -16.84 11.27
C ASP A 171 3.72 -17.18 9.80
N LEU A 172 3.88 -16.21 8.90
CA LEU A 172 3.63 -16.32 7.46
C LEU A 172 2.19 -16.81 7.17
N THR A 173 1.22 -16.29 7.90
CA THR A 173 -0.19 -16.63 7.74
C THR A 173 -1.02 -15.43 7.29
N ALA A 174 -2.11 -15.69 6.58
CA ALA A 174 -3.06 -14.69 6.15
C ALA A 174 -4.49 -15.08 6.55
N GLN A 175 -5.26 -14.13 7.05
CA GLN A 175 -6.68 -14.27 7.31
C GLN A 175 -7.45 -13.35 6.36
N VAL A 176 -8.46 -13.89 5.69
CA VAL A 176 -9.28 -13.18 4.71
C VAL A 176 -10.72 -13.15 5.19
N ALA A 177 -11.34 -11.96 5.15
CA ALA A 177 -12.77 -11.77 5.32
C ALA A 177 -13.38 -11.21 4.02
N ILE A 178 -14.55 -11.73 3.62
CA ILE A 178 -15.32 -11.37 2.40
C ILE A 178 -16.64 -10.76 2.84
#